data_bbb7f55f16f7b3459515587b82c9a716
#
_entry.id   bbb7f55f16f7b3459515587b82c9a716
#
_cell.length_a   1.000
_cell.length_b   1.000
_cell.length_c   1.000
_cell.angle_alpha   90.00
_cell.angle_beta   90.00
_cell.angle_gamma   90.00
#
_symmetry.space_group_name_H-M   'P 1'
#
loop_
_entity.id
_entity.type
_entity.pdbx_description
1 polymer ?
#
loop_
_entity_poly.entity_id
_entity_poly.type
_entity_poly.pdbx_seq_one_letter_code
_entity_poly.pdbx_strand_id
1 'polypeptide(L)'
;MQQNLSYEVGDAPRLDAPALAAAQDTIADIANPRYVTSRTTKFEGYVWDVIREGITLEEGAEPFERDFLLHPGAVAVLALNEKNEVLLINQYRHPVRANLWEIPAGLLDIDGEDPVHAAARELAEETDLQAARWDTLMEFYNSPGGMGEACRIYLARDLSAITAEDREERVHEESEIVQRWVPLDEAVRAVLTGRIHNAASTNAILAADAAARRNFETLYPASAPFTAHPALREANYRGEIRPAEGL
;
A
#
# COMPACT_ATOMS: atom_id res chain seq x y z
N MET A 1 -0.80 -18.56 12.09
CA MET A 1 0.20 -18.15 13.10
C MET A 1 0.02 -16.68 13.30
N GLN A 2 -0.47 -16.20 14.44
CA GLN A 2 -0.60 -14.77 14.70
C GLN A 2 0.82 -14.19 14.77
N GLN A 3 1.21 -13.43 13.77
CA GLN A 3 2.37 -12.58 13.88
C GLN A 3 1.99 -11.39 14.77
N ASN A 4 2.66 -11.29 15.92
CA ASN A 4 2.61 -10.09 16.72
C ASN A 4 3.21 -8.95 15.89
N LEU A 5 2.38 -8.14 15.28
CA LEU A 5 2.78 -6.88 14.64
C LEU A 5 3.17 -5.87 15.74
N SER A 6 4.15 -6.22 16.55
CA SER A 6 4.76 -5.31 17.50
C SER A 6 5.89 -4.55 16.80
N TYR A 7 5.56 -3.56 15.98
CA TYR A 7 6.59 -2.58 15.76
C TYR A 7 6.63 -1.66 17.00
N GLU A 8 7.75 -1.69 17.69
CA GLU A 8 8.06 -0.64 18.63
C GLU A 8 8.16 0.65 17.81
N VAL A 9 7.42 1.67 18.21
CA VAL A 9 7.62 3.00 17.67
C VAL A 9 9.01 3.42 18.09
N GLY A 10 9.98 3.19 17.20
CA GLY A 10 11.37 3.50 17.47
C GLY A 10 11.57 4.99 17.69
N ASP A 11 12.72 5.36 18.22
CA ASP A 11 13.18 6.74 18.46
C ASP A 11 13.48 7.49 17.14
N ALA A 12 12.51 7.52 16.21
CA ALA A 12 12.65 8.37 15.03
C ALA A 12 12.88 9.80 15.51
N PRO A 13 13.93 10.50 15.02
CA PRO A 13 14.25 11.82 15.49
C PRO A 13 13.06 12.75 15.23
N ARG A 14 12.59 13.40 16.29
CA ARG A 14 11.56 14.43 16.16
C ARG A 14 12.19 15.66 15.52
N LEU A 15 11.44 16.29 14.63
CA LEU A 15 11.84 17.56 14.09
C LEU A 15 11.69 18.63 15.17
N ASP A 16 12.69 19.46 15.36
CA ASP A 16 12.55 20.69 16.12
C ASP A 16 11.65 21.70 15.38
N ALA A 17 11.21 22.74 16.06
CA ALA A 17 10.28 23.70 15.47
C ALA A 17 10.81 24.40 14.22
N PRO A 18 12.11 24.79 14.12
CA PRO A 18 12.69 25.32 12.90
C PRO A 18 12.71 24.33 11.74
N ALA A 19 13.07 23.06 11.98
CA ALA A 19 13.07 22.02 10.94
C ALA A 19 11.66 21.72 10.47
N LEU A 20 10.67 21.68 11.38
CA LEU A 20 9.27 21.51 11.03
C LEU A 20 8.76 22.69 10.18
N ALA A 21 9.07 23.93 10.56
CA ALA A 21 8.70 25.12 9.78
C ALA A 21 9.33 25.11 8.39
N ALA A 22 10.62 24.82 8.29
CA ALA A 22 11.32 24.73 7.00
C ALA A 22 10.72 23.63 6.10
N ALA A 23 10.30 22.51 6.69
CA ALA A 23 9.67 21.44 5.96
C ALA A 23 8.23 21.81 5.52
N GLN A 24 7.52 22.66 6.26
CA GLN A 24 6.19 23.16 5.89
C GLN A 24 6.22 24.16 4.72
N ASP A 25 7.35 24.80 4.44
CA ASP A 25 7.53 25.63 3.25
C ASP A 25 7.55 24.79 1.95
N THR A 26 7.71 23.48 2.06
CA THR A 26 7.66 22.53 0.95
C THR A 26 6.33 21.76 1.02
N ILE A 27 5.66 21.55 -0.12
CA ILE A 27 4.48 20.68 -0.19
C ILE A 27 4.95 19.22 -0.17
N ALA A 28 5.22 18.71 1.04
CA ALA A 28 5.68 17.35 1.26
C ALA A 28 5.20 16.84 2.62
N ASP A 29 4.84 15.55 2.68
CA ASP A 29 4.56 14.87 3.94
C ASP A 29 5.86 14.63 4.71
N ILE A 30 5.80 14.82 6.03
CA ILE A 30 6.97 14.75 6.89
C ILE A 30 6.70 13.81 8.05
N ALA A 31 7.61 12.86 8.28
CA ALA A 31 7.59 12.05 9.46
C ALA A 31 7.91 12.90 10.70
N ASN A 32 6.97 13.00 11.63
CA ASN A 32 7.14 13.73 12.87
C ASN A 32 6.43 13.00 14.03
N PRO A 33 7.03 11.90 14.54
CA PRO A 33 6.43 11.08 15.59
C PRO A 33 6.23 11.89 16.87
N ARG A 34 5.20 11.53 17.65
CA ARG A 34 4.94 12.11 18.96
C ARG A 34 5.45 11.20 20.06
N TYR A 35 5.56 11.73 21.30
CA TYR A 35 5.90 10.88 22.45
C TYR A 35 4.72 9.97 22.79
N VAL A 36 4.98 8.66 22.84
CA VAL A 36 4.01 7.68 23.30
C VAL A 36 4.27 7.43 24.78
N THR A 37 3.29 7.70 25.62
CA THR A 37 3.37 7.53 27.08
C THR A 37 2.78 6.22 27.55
N SER A 38 1.87 5.65 26.76
CA SER A 38 1.24 4.35 27.04
C SER A 38 0.73 3.73 25.76
N ARG A 39 0.68 2.38 25.74
CA ARG A 39 0.09 1.62 24.63
C ARG A 39 -0.68 0.42 25.21
N THR A 40 -1.89 0.19 24.69
CA THR A 40 -2.76 -0.91 25.09
C THR A 40 -3.52 -1.44 23.89
N THR A 41 -3.49 -2.74 23.65
CA THR A 41 -4.38 -3.39 22.70
C THR A 41 -5.78 -3.44 23.29
N LYS A 42 -6.75 -2.85 22.61
CA LYS A 42 -8.16 -2.81 23.00
C LYS A 42 -8.97 -3.95 22.39
N PHE A 43 -8.56 -4.41 21.23
CA PHE A 43 -9.17 -5.54 20.55
C PHE A 43 -8.08 -6.22 19.69
N GLU A 44 -7.95 -7.54 19.86
CA GLU A 44 -7.11 -8.39 19.00
C GLU A 44 -7.98 -8.95 17.88
N GLY A 45 -7.73 -8.52 16.65
CA GLY A 45 -8.46 -8.95 15.46
C GLY A 45 -7.79 -10.16 14.79
N TYR A 46 -8.44 -10.65 13.74
CA TYR A 46 -7.87 -11.74 12.92
C TYR A 46 -6.76 -11.24 11.98
N VAL A 47 -6.92 -10.02 11.45
CA VAL A 47 -5.95 -9.39 10.51
C VAL A 47 -5.29 -8.18 11.13
N TRP A 48 -6.02 -7.35 11.88
CA TRP A 48 -5.52 -6.13 12.49
C TRP A 48 -6.06 -5.93 13.90
N ASP A 49 -5.32 -5.18 14.70
CA ASP A 49 -5.65 -4.89 16.08
C ASP A 49 -6.16 -3.45 16.25
N VAL A 50 -6.99 -3.22 17.25
CA VAL A 50 -7.31 -1.87 17.73
C VAL A 50 -6.36 -1.52 18.87
N ILE A 51 -5.56 -0.49 18.66
CA ILE A 51 -4.58 0.00 19.62
C ILE A 51 -5.05 1.31 20.21
N ARG A 52 -4.85 1.48 21.52
CA ARG A 52 -4.95 2.78 22.20
C ARG A 52 -3.56 3.22 22.63
N GLU A 53 -3.19 4.43 22.26
CA GLU A 53 -1.99 5.09 22.73
C GLU A 53 -2.31 6.39 23.48
N GLY A 54 -1.62 6.62 24.59
CA GLY A 54 -1.48 7.92 25.19
C GLY A 54 -0.32 8.65 24.51
N ILE A 55 -0.57 9.83 23.97
CA ILE A 55 0.46 10.61 23.28
C ILE A 55 0.54 12.03 23.82
N THR A 56 1.73 12.65 23.74
CA THR A 56 1.92 14.06 24.09
C THR A 56 2.52 14.83 22.91
N LEU A 57 2.18 16.11 22.80
CA LEU A 57 2.76 17.00 21.79
C LEU A 57 4.15 17.49 22.19
N GLU A 58 4.37 17.65 23.50
CA GLU A 58 5.62 18.10 24.11
C GLU A 58 6.01 17.13 25.23
N GLU A 59 7.30 17.05 25.52
CA GLU A 59 7.81 16.21 26.61
C GLU A 59 7.27 16.69 27.97
N GLY A 60 6.69 15.78 28.75
CA GLY A 60 6.13 16.08 30.06
C GLY A 60 4.76 16.78 30.06
N ALA A 61 4.16 17.02 28.88
CA ALA A 61 2.81 17.51 28.79
C ALA A 61 1.78 16.42 29.17
N GLU A 62 0.57 16.82 29.54
CA GLU A 62 -0.53 15.90 29.82
C GLU A 62 -0.85 15.07 28.57
N PRO A 63 -0.89 13.73 28.69
CA PRO A 63 -1.18 12.87 27.56
C PRO A 63 -2.67 12.91 27.19
N PHE A 64 -2.95 12.69 25.90
CA PHE A 64 -4.29 12.44 25.40
C PHE A 64 -4.32 11.13 24.60
N GLU A 65 -5.46 10.44 24.62
CA GLU A 65 -5.58 9.13 24.01
C GLU A 65 -5.99 9.20 22.53
N ARG A 66 -5.47 8.22 21.74
CA ARG A 66 -5.87 7.95 20.36
C ARG A 66 -6.09 6.45 20.18
N ASP A 67 -7.23 6.12 19.60
CA ASP A 67 -7.53 4.76 19.14
C ASP A 67 -7.32 4.70 17.62
N PHE A 68 -6.66 3.65 17.16
CA PHE A 68 -6.43 3.42 15.74
C PHE A 68 -6.28 1.94 15.43
N LEU A 69 -6.47 1.59 14.16
CA LEU A 69 -6.18 0.26 13.65
C LEU A 69 -4.69 0.14 13.32
N LEU A 70 -4.06 -0.86 13.93
CA LEU A 70 -2.71 -1.28 13.56
C LEU A 70 -2.81 -2.18 12.32
N HIS A 71 -2.16 -1.81 11.23
CA HIS A 71 -2.25 -2.47 9.94
C HIS A 71 -0.84 -2.77 9.39
N PRO A 72 -0.60 -3.96 8.81
CA PRO A 72 0.72 -4.35 8.31
C PRO A 72 1.19 -3.54 7.09
N GLY A 73 0.31 -2.77 6.49
CA GLY A 73 0.51 -2.15 5.18
C GLY A 73 0.01 -3.03 4.06
N ALA A 74 0.02 -2.49 2.85
CA ALA A 74 -0.45 -3.19 1.66
C ALA A 74 0.37 -2.81 0.42
N VAL A 75 0.33 -3.70 -0.56
CA VAL A 75 0.78 -3.43 -1.92
C VAL A 75 -0.37 -3.62 -2.88
N ALA A 76 -0.36 -2.87 -3.98
CA ALA A 76 -1.32 -3.04 -5.06
C ALA A 76 -0.61 -2.93 -6.41
N VAL A 77 -1.17 -3.56 -7.44
CA VAL A 77 -0.52 -3.68 -8.75
C VAL A 77 -1.44 -3.17 -9.84
N LEU A 78 -1.05 -2.09 -10.50
CA LEU A 78 -1.67 -1.71 -11.76
C LEU A 78 -0.92 -2.42 -12.89
N ALA A 79 -1.51 -3.50 -13.40
CA ALA A 79 -1.01 -4.22 -14.55
C ALA A 79 -1.48 -3.52 -15.83
N LEU A 80 -0.52 -3.03 -16.64
CA LEU A 80 -0.77 -2.29 -17.88
C LEU A 80 -0.18 -3.05 -19.07
N ASN A 81 -1.03 -3.43 -20.02
CA ASN A 81 -0.60 -4.12 -21.22
C ASN A 81 -0.15 -3.17 -22.35
N GLU A 82 0.40 -3.74 -23.43
CA GLU A 82 0.87 -2.99 -24.60
C GLU A 82 -0.23 -2.23 -25.37
N LYS A 83 -1.51 -2.61 -25.15
CA LYS A 83 -2.66 -1.93 -25.72
C LYS A 83 -3.14 -0.76 -24.89
N ASN A 84 -2.42 -0.42 -23.82
CA ASN A 84 -2.80 0.58 -22.84
C ASN A 84 -4.13 0.24 -22.14
N GLU A 85 -4.34 -1.04 -21.82
CA GLU A 85 -5.44 -1.54 -21.03
C GLU A 85 -4.93 -1.92 -19.64
N VAL A 86 -5.71 -1.59 -18.61
CA VAL A 86 -5.47 -1.99 -17.23
C VAL A 86 -6.24 -3.26 -16.90
N LEU A 87 -5.64 -4.17 -16.15
CA LEU A 87 -6.33 -5.32 -15.62
C LEU A 87 -7.08 -4.90 -14.36
N LEU A 88 -8.38 -5.14 -14.35
CA LEU A 88 -9.23 -5.01 -13.17
C LEU A 88 -9.75 -6.38 -12.76
N ILE A 89 -9.86 -6.58 -11.46
CA ILE A 89 -10.53 -7.73 -10.84
C ILE A 89 -11.84 -7.27 -10.19
N ASN A 90 -12.85 -8.12 -10.17
CA ASN A 90 -14.09 -7.86 -9.45
C ASN A 90 -14.16 -8.82 -8.26
N GLN A 91 -14.22 -8.26 -7.06
CA GLN A 91 -14.17 -9.00 -5.80
C GLN A 91 -15.22 -8.49 -4.81
N TYR A 92 -15.82 -9.40 -4.03
CA TYR A 92 -16.74 -9.03 -2.96
C TYR A 92 -15.98 -8.51 -1.73
N ARG A 93 -16.41 -7.35 -1.22
CA ARG A 93 -15.87 -6.74 0.00
C ARG A 93 -16.95 -6.65 1.08
N HIS A 94 -16.86 -7.54 2.05
CA HIS A 94 -17.88 -7.68 3.09
C HIS A 94 -18.15 -6.40 3.93
N PRO A 95 -17.17 -5.59 4.33
CA PRO A 95 -17.42 -4.38 5.11
C PRO A 95 -18.34 -3.37 4.40
N VAL A 96 -18.24 -3.28 3.08
CA VAL A 96 -19.07 -2.37 2.26
C VAL A 96 -20.23 -3.06 1.56
N ARG A 97 -20.37 -4.40 1.71
CA ARG A 97 -21.46 -5.23 1.16
C ARG A 97 -21.61 -5.08 -0.35
N ALA A 98 -20.50 -5.00 -1.09
CA ALA A 98 -20.51 -4.76 -2.53
C ALA A 98 -19.40 -5.54 -3.23
N ASN A 99 -19.64 -5.88 -4.50
CA ASN A 99 -18.59 -6.29 -5.42
C ASN A 99 -17.95 -5.03 -5.99
N LEU A 100 -16.63 -4.92 -5.85
CA LEU A 100 -15.88 -3.76 -6.30
C LEU A 100 -14.97 -4.15 -7.47
N TRP A 101 -14.79 -3.23 -8.42
CA TRP A 101 -13.73 -3.31 -9.40
C TRP A 101 -12.46 -2.75 -8.78
N GLU A 102 -11.45 -3.60 -8.70
CA GLU A 102 -10.19 -3.35 -8.02
C GLU A 102 -8.98 -3.69 -8.91
N ILE A 103 -7.82 -3.18 -8.57
CA ILE A 103 -6.55 -3.72 -9.04
C ILE A 103 -6.09 -4.81 -8.08
N PRO A 104 -5.29 -5.80 -8.50
CA PRO A 104 -4.70 -6.81 -7.61
C PRO A 104 -4.00 -6.17 -6.42
N ALA A 105 -4.22 -6.71 -5.22
CA ALA A 105 -3.67 -6.14 -3.99
C ALA A 105 -3.64 -7.13 -2.84
N GLY A 106 -2.59 -7.07 -2.02
CA GLY A 106 -2.45 -7.89 -0.83
C GLY A 106 -1.75 -7.21 0.34
N LEU A 107 -1.70 -7.89 1.46
CA LEU A 107 -1.12 -7.41 2.69
C LEU A 107 0.40 -7.62 2.72
N LEU A 108 1.11 -6.75 3.45
CA LEU A 108 2.50 -6.94 3.82
C LEU A 108 2.59 -7.69 5.17
N ASP A 109 2.10 -8.91 5.20
CA ASP A 109 1.98 -9.74 6.41
C ASP A 109 3.02 -10.87 6.48
N ILE A 110 3.87 -11.01 5.47
CA ILE A 110 5.01 -11.96 5.49
C ILE A 110 6.25 -11.23 5.98
N ASP A 111 6.77 -11.69 7.12
CA ASP A 111 7.94 -11.07 7.75
C ASP A 111 9.18 -11.13 6.84
N GLY A 112 9.78 -9.95 6.59
CA GLY A 112 10.97 -9.82 5.76
C GLY A 112 10.73 -9.93 4.24
N GLU A 113 9.48 -10.05 3.78
CA GLU A 113 9.17 -10.00 2.35
C GLU A 113 9.36 -8.58 1.80
N ASP A 114 10.10 -8.46 0.71
CA ASP A 114 10.23 -7.16 0.03
C ASP A 114 8.88 -6.76 -0.60
N PRO A 115 8.43 -5.51 -0.46
CA PRO A 115 7.14 -5.07 -1.00
C PRO A 115 6.92 -5.34 -2.49
N VAL A 116 7.97 -5.31 -3.33
CA VAL A 116 7.81 -5.63 -4.75
C VAL A 116 7.63 -7.13 -4.98
N HIS A 117 8.23 -7.99 -4.14
CA HIS A 117 7.99 -9.43 -4.20
C HIS A 117 6.58 -9.77 -3.75
N ALA A 118 6.07 -9.13 -2.68
CA ALA A 118 4.67 -9.24 -2.29
C ALA A 118 3.75 -8.84 -3.45
N ALA A 119 4.02 -7.73 -4.11
CA ALA A 119 3.24 -7.28 -5.28
C ALA A 119 3.27 -8.28 -6.45
N ALA A 120 4.43 -8.90 -6.71
CA ALA A 120 4.56 -9.91 -7.77
C ALA A 120 3.79 -11.20 -7.42
N ARG A 121 3.84 -11.63 -6.16
CA ARG A 121 3.08 -12.77 -5.65
C ARG A 121 1.58 -12.54 -5.78
N GLU A 122 1.06 -11.42 -5.30
CA GLU A 122 -0.37 -11.07 -5.39
C GLU A 122 -0.85 -10.97 -6.86
N LEU A 123 -0.04 -10.39 -7.75
CA LEU A 123 -0.36 -10.37 -9.19
C LEU A 123 -0.51 -11.78 -9.74
N ALA A 124 0.39 -12.70 -9.36
CA ALA A 124 0.35 -14.09 -9.82
C ALA A 124 -0.86 -14.84 -9.24
N GLU A 125 -1.11 -14.75 -7.95
CA GLU A 125 -2.18 -15.42 -7.22
C GLU A 125 -3.56 -14.98 -7.74
N GLU A 126 -3.81 -13.69 -7.84
CA GLU A 126 -5.12 -13.16 -8.23
C GLU A 126 -5.38 -13.16 -9.73
N THR A 127 -4.33 -13.18 -10.58
CA THR A 127 -4.52 -12.94 -12.02
C THR A 127 -3.85 -13.94 -12.96
N ASP A 128 -3.04 -14.86 -12.46
CA ASP A 128 -2.21 -15.78 -13.27
C ASP A 128 -1.22 -15.04 -14.20
N LEU A 129 -0.77 -13.84 -13.81
CA LEU A 129 0.18 -13.04 -14.56
C LEU A 129 1.48 -12.82 -13.80
N GLN A 130 2.55 -12.63 -14.59
CA GLN A 130 3.83 -12.12 -14.13
C GLN A 130 4.25 -10.94 -15.01
N ALA A 131 5.14 -10.09 -14.48
CA ALA A 131 5.63 -8.91 -15.17
C ALA A 131 7.16 -8.89 -15.19
N ALA A 132 7.76 -8.48 -16.31
CA ALA A 132 9.20 -8.32 -16.43
C ALA A 132 9.66 -6.89 -16.08
N ARG A 133 8.75 -5.95 -15.95
CA ARG A 133 9.07 -4.55 -15.64
C ARG A 133 8.20 -4.01 -14.52
N TRP A 134 8.85 -3.53 -13.45
CA TRP A 134 8.25 -2.99 -12.26
C TRP A 134 8.75 -1.58 -11.97
N ASP A 135 7.83 -0.68 -11.69
CA ASP A 135 8.12 0.68 -11.24
C ASP A 135 7.17 1.01 -10.07
N THR A 136 7.61 1.81 -9.12
CA THR A 136 6.72 2.38 -8.10
C THR A 136 5.91 3.50 -8.74
N LEU A 137 4.56 3.36 -8.73
CA LEU A 137 3.65 4.34 -9.29
C LEU A 137 3.34 5.45 -8.29
N MET A 138 2.95 5.08 -7.07
CA MET A 138 2.67 6.01 -5.97
C MET A 138 2.51 5.28 -4.63
N GLU A 139 2.47 6.09 -3.57
CA GLU A 139 2.14 5.66 -2.20
C GLU A 139 1.02 6.52 -1.65
N PHE A 140 0.21 5.97 -0.75
CA PHE A 140 -0.85 6.71 -0.10
C PHE A 140 -1.26 6.06 1.23
N TYR A 141 -1.96 6.82 2.06
CA TYR A 141 -2.64 6.34 3.27
C TYR A 141 -4.14 6.26 3.02
N ASN A 142 -4.76 5.12 3.31
CA ASN A 142 -6.20 4.94 3.11
C ASN A 142 -7.05 5.81 4.04
N SER A 143 -6.74 5.82 5.33
CA SER A 143 -7.49 6.56 6.34
C SER A 143 -6.60 6.99 7.50
N PRO A 144 -5.66 7.92 7.31
CA PRO A 144 -4.60 8.24 8.28
C PRO A 144 -5.13 8.86 9.58
N GLY A 145 -6.40 9.23 9.65
CA GLY A 145 -7.06 9.66 10.88
C GLY A 145 -7.47 8.52 11.82
N GLY A 146 -7.48 7.27 11.35
CA GLY A 146 -7.97 6.12 12.12
C GLY A 146 -7.19 4.83 11.93
N MET A 147 -6.28 4.76 10.97
CA MET A 147 -5.45 3.57 10.75
C MET A 147 -4.07 3.94 10.19
N GLY A 148 -3.10 3.10 10.50
CA GLY A 148 -1.73 3.26 10.02
C GLY A 148 -1.44 2.58 8.67
N GLU A 149 -2.46 2.21 7.91
CA GLU A 149 -2.29 1.56 6.62
C GLU A 149 -1.61 2.49 5.62
N ALA A 150 -0.42 2.10 5.20
CA ALA A 150 0.25 2.64 4.03
C ALA A 150 0.12 1.64 2.89
N CYS A 151 -0.25 2.10 1.71
CA CYS A 151 -0.33 1.27 0.51
C CYS A 151 0.63 1.81 -0.55
N ARG A 152 1.45 0.91 -1.11
CA ARG A 152 2.29 1.20 -2.27
C ARG A 152 1.68 0.58 -3.51
N ILE A 153 1.51 1.38 -4.56
CA ILE A 153 1.04 0.92 -5.85
C ILE A 153 2.24 0.77 -6.79
N TYR A 154 2.39 -0.41 -7.34
CA TYR A 154 3.34 -0.70 -8.40
C TYR A 154 2.67 -0.66 -9.78
N LEU A 155 3.42 -0.21 -10.78
CA LEU A 155 3.07 -0.35 -12.19
C LEU A 155 3.82 -1.56 -12.75
N ALA A 156 3.07 -2.59 -13.14
CA ALA A 156 3.57 -3.80 -13.76
C ALA A 156 3.35 -3.77 -15.28
N ARG A 157 4.43 -3.96 -16.05
CA ARG A 157 4.42 -3.95 -17.51
C ARG A 157 5.21 -5.14 -18.06
N ASP A 158 5.19 -5.31 -19.38
CA ASP A 158 5.83 -6.46 -20.05
C ASP A 158 5.30 -7.78 -19.46
N LEU A 159 3.97 -7.90 -19.52
CA LEU A 159 3.19 -8.94 -18.85
C LEU A 159 3.21 -10.25 -19.64
N SER A 160 3.28 -11.36 -18.93
CA SER A 160 3.11 -12.70 -19.47
C SER A 160 2.28 -13.58 -18.54
N ALA A 161 1.64 -14.62 -19.08
CA ALA A 161 0.92 -15.58 -18.26
C ALA A 161 1.92 -16.51 -17.55
N ILE A 162 1.63 -16.85 -16.29
CA ILE A 162 2.34 -17.94 -15.59
C ILE A 162 1.91 -19.30 -16.15
N THR A 163 2.76 -20.30 -16.01
CA THR A 163 2.44 -21.64 -16.55
C THR A 163 1.30 -22.29 -15.76
N ALA A 164 0.56 -23.21 -16.38
CA ALA A 164 -0.54 -23.88 -15.70
C ALA A 164 -0.08 -24.71 -14.47
N GLU A 165 1.19 -25.11 -14.45
CA GLU A 165 1.81 -25.89 -13.39
C GLU A 165 2.17 -25.03 -12.16
N ASP A 166 2.39 -23.72 -12.39
CA ASP A 166 2.80 -22.77 -11.35
C ASP A 166 1.62 -21.95 -10.80
N ARG A 167 0.38 -22.22 -11.28
CA ARG A 167 -0.81 -21.52 -10.79
C ARG A 167 -1.22 -22.03 -9.44
N GLU A 168 -1.52 -21.10 -8.53
CA GLU A 168 -2.11 -21.40 -7.25
C GLU A 168 -3.64 -21.51 -7.34
N GLU A 169 -4.23 -22.35 -6.48
CA GLU A 169 -5.68 -22.48 -6.40
C GLU A 169 -6.25 -21.35 -5.54
N ARG A 170 -7.11 -20.53 -6.13
CA ARG A 170 -7.80 -19.45 -5.42
C ARG A 170 -8.87 -20.02 -4.50
N VAL A 171 -8.89 -19.56 -3.26
CA VAL A 171 -9.81 -20.03 -2.23
C VAL A 171 -10.69 -18.89 -1.70
N HIS A 172 -11.79 -19.24 -1.02
CA HIS A 172 -12.73 -18.28 -0.44
C HIS A 172 -13.18 -17.22 -1.45
N GLU A 173 -13.11 -15.93 -1.10
CA GLU A 173 -13.55 -14.82 -1.94
C GLU A 173 -12.75 -14.70 -3.24
N GLU A 174 -11.51 -15.15 -3.25
CA GLU A 174 -10.66 -15.11 -4.45
C GLU A 174 -11.12 -16.08 -5.54
N SER A 175 -11.80 -17.18 -5.16
CA SER A 175 -12.36 -18.14 -6.12
C SER A 175 -13.45 -17.55 -7.02
N GLU A 176 -14.04 -16.42 -6.62
CA GLU A 176 -15.08 -15.70 -7.35
C GLU A 176 -14.53 -14.50 -8.16
N ILE A 177 -13.21 -14.27 -8.16
CA ILE A 177 -12.59 -13.17 -8.88
C ILE A 177 -12.89 -13.25 -10.38
N VAL A 178 -13.45 -12.17 -10.91
CA VAL A 178 -13.65 -11.98 -12.35
C VAL A 178 -12.64 -10.94 -12.85
N GLN A 179 -11.85 -11.32 -13.84
CA GLN A 179 -10.82 -10.45 -14.43
C GLN A 179 -11.34 -9.76 -15.70
N ARG A 180 -10.93 -8.51 -15.91
CA ARG A 180 -11.27 -7.76 -17.13
C ARG A 180 -10.17 -6.78 -17.51
N TRP A 181 -9.72 -6.85 -18.75
CA TRP A 181 -8.92 -5.80 -19.37
C TRP A 181 -9.80 -4.63 -19.80
N VAL A 182 -9.43 -3.42 -19.39
CA VAL A 182 -10.19 -2.19 -19.61
C VAL A 182 -9.25 -1.13 -20.18
N PRO A 183 -9.58 -0.47 -21.29
CA PRO A 183 -8.79 0.67 -21.76
C PRO A 183 -8.60 1.72 -20.66
N LEU A 184 -7.39 2.23 -20.49
CA LEU A 184 -7.05 3.15 -19.41
C LEU A 184 -7.98 4.38 -19.40
N ASP A 185 -8.35 4.93 -20.56
CA ASP A 185 -9.26 6.07 -20.67
C ASP A 185 -10.69 5.71 -20.24
N GLU A 186 -11.15 4.46 -20.45
CA GLU A 186 -12.44 3.97 -19.95
C GLU A 186 -12.40 3.80 -18.42
N ALA A 187 -11.30 3.25 -17.89
CA ALA A 187 -11.09 3.13 -16.45
C ALA A 187 -11.09 4.52 -15.76
N VAL A 188 -10.42 5.51 -16.34
CA VAL A 188 -10.45 6.90 -15.87
C VAL A 188 -11.87 7.44 -15.86
N ARG A 189 -12.64 7.25 -16.95
CA ARG A 189 -14.06 7.65 -16.96
C ARG A 189 -14.88 6.95 -15.90
N ALA A 190 -14.62 5.66 -15.64
CA ALA A 190 -15.32 4.91 -14.60
C ALA A 190 -15.07 5.49 -13.21
N VAL A 191 -13.83 5.90 -12.92
CA VAL A 191 -13.47 6.60 -11.67
C VAL A 191 -14.19 7.96 -11.60
N LEU A 192 -14.04 8.81 -12.60
CA LEU A 192 -14.57 10.17 -12.59
C LEU A 192 -16.11 10.23 -12.57
N THR A 193 -16.77 9.17 -13.00
CA THR A 193 -18.25 9.06 -12.97
C THR A 193 -18.77 8.27 -11.78
N GLY A 194 -17.91 7.94 -10.79
CA GLY A 194 -18.32 7.25 -9.56
C GLY A 194 -18.78 5.80 -9.79
N ARG A 195 -18.18 5.08 -10.74
CA ARG A 195 -18.44 3.64 -10.96
C ARG A 195 -17.37 2.75 -10.34
N ILE A 196 -16.21 3.29 -9.98
CA ILE A 196 -15.13 2.64 -9.21
C ILE A 196 -14.93 3.43 -7.93
N HIS A 197 -14.97 2.75 -6.78
CA HIS A 197 -14.91 3.39 -5.46
C HIS A 197 -13.73 2.92 -4.62
N ASN A 198 -13.08 1.80 -4.98
CA ASN A 198 -11.91 1.32 -4.26
C ASN A 198 -10.78 2.35 -4.33
N ALA A 199 -10.22 2.74 -3.17
CA ALA A 199 -9.25 3.83 -3.10
C ALA A 199 -7.94 3.50 -3.84
N ALA A 200 -7.40 2.28 -3.68
CA ALA A 200 -6.19 1.85 -4.39
C ALA A 200 -6.39 1.92 -5.91
N SER A 201 -7.50 1.38 -6.40
CA SER A 201 -7.83 1.36 -7.83
C SER A 201 -8.04 2.77 -8.40
N THR A 202 -8.76 3.61 -7.67
CA THR A 202 -8.99 5.01 -8.05
C THR A 202 -7.68 5.77 -8.18
N ASN A 203 -6.83 5.67 -7.16
CA ASN A 203 -5.52 6.32 -7.14
C ASN A 203 -4.61 5.78 -8.25
N ALA A 204 -4.56 4.45 -8.42
CA ALA A 204 -3.72 3.80 -9.43
C ALA A 204 -4.10 4.23 -10.85
N ILE A 205 -5.40 4.18 -11.18
CA ILE A 205 -5.90 4.51 -12.53
C ILE A 205 -5.59 5.98 -12.87
N LEU A 206 -5.88 6.91 -11.94
CA LEU A 206 -5.61 8.32 -12.17
C LEU A 206 -4.11 8.64 -12.23
N ALA A 207 -3.30 8.01 -11.38
CA ALA A 207 -1.86 8.16 -11.40
C ALA A 207 -1.23 7.58 -12.68
N ALA A 208 -1.71 6.42 -13.16
CA ALA A 208 -1.24 5.83 -14.41
C ALA A 208 -1.55 6.70 -15.63
N ASP A 209 -2.75 7.28 -15.71
CA ASP A 209 -3.10 8.24 -16.76
C ASP A 209 -2.21 9.49 -16.71
N ALA A 210 -1.99 10.03 -15.51
CA ALA A 210 -1.11 11.18 -15.31
C ALA A 210 0.35 10.86 -15.66
N ALA A 211 0.84 9.67 -15.33
CA ALA A 211 2.20 9.21 -15.68
C ALA A 211 2.34 8.95 -17.19
N ALA A 212 1.34 8.29 -17.81
CA ALA A 212 1.34 8.03 -19.25
C ALA A 212 1.42 9.32 -20.08
N ARG A 213 0.69 10.37 -19.67
CA ARG A 213 0.76 11.71 -20.30
C ARG A 213 2.14 12.36 -20.17
N ARG A 214 2.99 11.87 -19.29
CA ARG A 214 4.38 12.32 -19.04
C ARG A 214 5.41 11.26 -19.46
N ASN A 215 5.04 10.35 -20.36
CA ASN A 215 5.89 9.26 -20.84
C ASN A 215 6.51 8.44 -19.69
N PHE A 216 5.80 8.32 -18.55
CA PHE A 216 6.25 7.62 -17.34
C PHE A 216 7.55 8.16 -16.70
N GLU A 217 7.90 9.42 -16.97
CA GLU A 217 9.12 10.06 -16.41
C GLU A 217 9.04 10.32 -14.89
N THR A 218 7.84 10.21 -14.30
CA THR A 218 7.59 10.48 -12.88
C THR A 218 7.65 9.23 -11.99
N LEU A 219 7.95 8.07 -12.57
CA LEU A 219 7.99 6.81 -11.83
C LEU A 219 9.27 6.70 -11.00
N TYR A 220 9.18 5.99 -9.89
CA TYR A 220 10.33 5.61 -9.07
C TYR A 220 10.74 4.17 -9.35
N PRO A 221 12.02 3.80 -9.12
CA PRO A 221 12.41 2.38 -9.16
C PRO A 221 11.55 1.54 -8.21
N ALA A 222 11.23 0.30 -8.60
CA ALA A 222 10.49 -0.62 -7.72
C ALA A 222 11.19 -0.87 -6.38
N SER A 223 12.53 -0.83 -6.39
CA SER A 223 13.39 -0.97 -5.21
C SER A 223 13.51 0.31 -4.35
N ALA A 224 12.78 1.38 -4.68
CA ALA A 224 12.83 2.60 -3.86
C ALA A 224 12.33 2.31 -2.43
N PRO A 225 12.95 2.88 -1.39
CA PRO A 225 12.51 2.70 0.00
C PRO A 225 11.04 3.06 0.19
N PHE A 226 10.26 2.22 0.91
CA PHE A 226 8.85 2.48 1.22
C PHE A 226 8.74 3.39 2.45
N THR A 227 9.06 4.67 2.27
CA THR A 227 9.16 5.63 3.37
C THR A 227 7.80 6.07 3.94
N ALA A 228 6.71 5.90 3.21
CA ALA A 228 5.36 6.12 3.73
C ALA A 228 4.98 5.08 4.79
N HIS A 229 5.48 3.83 4.68
CA HIS A 229 5.14 2.78 5.64
C HIS A 229 5.90 2.99 6.96
N PRO A 230 5.21 3.14 8.12
CA PRO A 230 5.85 3.48 9.38
C PRO A 230 6.99 2.52 9.78
N ALA A 231 6.73 1.21 9.78
CA ALA A 231 7.72 0.21 10.16
C ALA A 231 8.85 0.06 9.11
N LEU A 232 8.51 0.02 7.82
CA LEU A 232 9.51 -0.11 6.75
C LEU A 232 10.38 1.14 6.62
N ARG A 233 9.83 2.32 6.91
CA ARG A 233 10.61 3.56 6.99
C ARG A 233 11.69 3.47 8.05
N GLU A 234 11.38 2.95 9.23
CA GLU A 234 12.35 2.78 10.30
C GLU A 234 13.40 1.72 9.96
N ALA A 235 12.98 0.60 9.39
CA ALA A 235 13.90 -0.45 8.94
C ALA A 235 14.85 0.07 7.84
N ASN A 236 14.37 0.86 6.88
CA ASN A 236 15.21 1.53 5.88
C ASN A 236 16.20 2.51 6.53
N TYR A 237 15.76 3.27 7.53
CA TYR A 237 16.62 4.18 8.26
C TYR A 237 17.76 3.44 8.99
N ARG A 238 17.49 2.26 9.53
CA ARG A 238 18.48 1.40 10.18
C ARG A 238 19.32 0.57 9.21
N GLY A 239 19.07 0.64 7.91
CA GLY A 239 19.74 -0.18 6.90
C GLY A 239 19.37 -1.67 6.95
N GLU A 240 18.24 -2.01 7.53
CA GLU A 240 17.78 -3.38 7.73
C GLU A 240 17.04 -3.97 6.52
N ILE A 241 16.56 -3.10 5.61
CA ILE A 241 15.90 -3.54 4.38
C ILE A 241 16.94 -3.67 3.27
N ARG A 242 17.07 -4.86 2.73
CA ARG A 242 17.88 -5.10 1.53
C ARG A 242 17.06 -4.74 0.29
N PRO A 243 17.65 -4.08 -0.71
CA PRO A 243 17.00 -3.90 -2.00
C PRO A 243 16.61 -5.25 -2.60
N ALA A 244 15.48 -5.29 -3.30
CA ALA A 244 15.08 -6.48 -4.06
C ALA A 244 16.15 -6.83 -5.10
N GLU A 245 16.75 -8.00 -5.00
CA GLU A 245 17.68 -8.53 -5.98
C GLU A 245 16.90 -9.44 -6.95
N GLY A 246 16.86 -9.09 -8.22
CA GLY A 246 16.48 -10.02 -9.28
C GLY A 246 15.04 -9.93 -9.81
N LEU A 247 14.43 -8.76 -9.81
CA LEU A 247 13.24 -8.47 -10.63
C LEU A 247 13.59 -7.75 -11.92
#